data_84d57bfca47cf3ee0eb8fdc065fe2514
#
_entry.id   84d57bfca47cf3ee0eb8fdc065fe2514
#
_cell.length_a   1.000
_cell.length_b   1.000
_cell.length_c   1.000
_cell.angle_alpha   90.00
_cell.angle_beta   90.00
_cell.angle_gamma   90.00
#
_symmetry.space_group_name_H-M   'P 1'
#
loop_
_entity.id
_entity.type
_entity.pdbx_description
1 polymer ?
#
loop_
_entity_poly.entity_id
_entity_poly.type
_entity_poly.pdbx_seq_one_letter_code
_entity_poly.pdbx_strand_id
1 'polypeptide(L)'
;MVSNMAKHDPHLDLLFHALSDPTRRMMLNRLAKGPAAVTELAGPTGLRLPTVLRHLSVLEAAGLIDSQKDGRVRSCAFQPKALAPMRDWLDEQRALWEARLDRLDDYVMNLMKEREK
;
A
#
# COMPACT_ATOMS: atom_id res chain seq x y z
N MET A 1 -18.07 5.55 -16.67
CA MET A 1 -18.39 6.38 -15.76
C MET A 1 -19.08 5.96 -14.48
N VAL A 2 -20.38 5.67 -14.51
CA VAL A 2 -21.05 5.20 -13.30
C VAL A 2 -20.38 3.94 -12.77
N SER A 3 -19.93 3.06 -13.63
CA SER A 3 -19.25 1.83 -13.23
C SER A 3 -17.95 2.11 -12.47
N ASN A 4 -17.23 3.18 -12.84
CA ASN A 4 -16.01 3.55 -12.14
C ASN A 4 -16.29 4.04 -10.72
N MET A 5 -17.37 4.80 -10.56
CA MET A 5 -17.77 5.25 -9.25
C MET A 5 -18.26 4.11 -8.37
N ALA A 6 -18.96 3.13 -8.96
CA ALA A 6 -19.43 1.96 -8.23
C ALA A 6 -18.27 1.09 -7.73
N LYS A 7 -17.11 1.19 -8.36
CA LYS A 7 -15.90 0.43 -7.96
C LYS A 7 -14.98 1.23 -7.07
N HIS A 8 -15.38 2.45 -6.70
CA HIS A 8 -14.58 3.27 -5.81
C HIS A 8 -14.50 2.62 -4.42
N ASP A 9 -13.28 2.47 -3.92
CA ASP A 9 -13.01 1.89 -2.61
C ASP A 9 -12.30 2.94 -1.75
N PRO A 10 -13.00 3.58 -0.81
CA PRO A 10 -12.40 4.59 0.05
C PRO A 10 -11.26 4.04 0.90
N HIS A 11 -11.33 2.77 1.28
CA HIS A 11 -10.27 2.15 2.06
C HIS A 11 -8.98 2.01 1.24
N LEU A 12 -9.12 1.65 -0.03
CA LEU A 12 -7.98 1.58 -0.94
C LEU A 12 -7.32 2.94 -1.10
N ASP A 13 -8.12 4.01 -1.17
CA ASP A 13 -7.60 5.37 -1.25
C ASP A 13 -6.77 5.73 -0.01
N LEU A 14 -7.26 5.34 1.18
CA LEU A 14 -6.52 5.57 2.42
C LEU A 14 -5.19 4.84 2.44
N LEU A 15 -5.15 3.62 1.92
CA LEU A 15 -3.92 2.84 1.84
C LEU A 15 -2.89 3.52 0.93
N PHE A 16 -3.29 3.90 -0.27
CA PHE A 16 -2.37 4.57 -1.20
C PHE A 16 -1.91 5.92 -0.65
N HIS A 17 -2.82 6.67 -0.05
CA HIS A 17 -2.48 7.94 0.56
C HIS A 17 -1.44 7.76 1.67
N ALA A 18 -1.67 6.80 2.56
CA ALA A 18 -0.75 6.53 3.66
C ALA A 18 0.65 6.17 3.17
N LEU A 19 0.74 5.39 2.09
CA LEU A 19 2.01 4.93 1.55
C LEU A 19 2.66 5.92 0.59
N SER A 20 2.00 7.03 0.29
CA SER A 20 2.55 8.03 -0.64
C SER A 20 3.67 8.88 -0.03
N ASP A 21 3.87 8.82 1.29
CA ASP A 21 4.85 9.63 1.98
C ASP A 21 6.07 8.78 2.39
N PRO A 22 7.31 9.25 2.11
CA PRO A 22 8.50 8.46 2.43
C PRO A 22 8.71 8.26 3.93
N THR A 23 8.35 9.22 4.76
CA THR A 23 8.48 9.08 6.21
C THR A 23 7.57 7.98 6.73
N ARG A 24 6.35 7.93 6.25
CA ARG A 24 5.42 6.88 6.64
C ARG A 24 5.89 5.51 6.18
N ARG A 25 6.43 5.40 4.97
CA ARG A 25 7.01 4.13 4.51
C ARG A 25 8.19 3.70 5.36
N MET A 26 9.02 4.64 5.78
CA MET A 26 10.15 4.36 6.67
C MET A 26 9.66 3.81 8.02
N MET A 27 8.62 4.41 8.58
CA MET A 27 8.01 3.94 9.82
C MET A 27 7.48 2.51 9.68
N LEU A 28 6.79 2.22 8.59
CA LEU A 28 6.28 0.88 8.33
C LEU A 28 7.40 -0.14 8.15
N ASN A 29 8.48 0.24 7.49
CA ASN A 29 9.64 -0.64 7.33
C ASN A 29 10.22 -1.01 8.68
N ARG A 30 10.26 -0.04 9.60
CA ARG A 30 10.71 -0.34 10.97
C ARG A 30 9.73 -1.28 11.69
N LEU A 31 8.44 -1.03 11.55
CA LEU A 31 7.41 -1.84 12.22
C LEU A 31 7.28 -3.23 11.62
N ALA A 32 7.72 -3.43 10.38
CA ALA A 32 7.75 -4.76 9.78
C ALA A 32 8.72 -5.69 10.51
N LYS A 33 9.68 -5.14 11.24
CA LYS A 33 10.63 -5.91 12.02
C LYS A 33 10.10 -6.24 13.42
N GLY A 34 9.02 -5.61 13.84
CA GLY A 34 8.41 -5.80 15.13
C GLY A 34 7.83 -4.52 15.69
N PRO A 35 6.98 -4.61 16.71
CA PRO A 35 6.39 -3.44 17.35
C PRO A 35 7.44 -2.48 17.87
N ALA A 36 7.09 -1.20 17.93
CA ALA A 36 7.99 -0.15 18.42
C ALA A 36 7.19 0.94 19.13
N ALA A 37 7.82 1.56 20.10
CA ALA A 37 7.25 2.73 20.76
C ALA A 37 7.29 3.94 19.84
N VAL A 38 6.36 4.87 20.05
CA VAL A 38 6.31 6.10 19.26
C VAL A 38 7.65 6.84 19.30
N THR A 39 8.30 6.89 20.45
CA THR A 39 9.61 7.53 20.60
C THR A 39 10.70 6.88 19.76
N GLU A 40 10.65 5.54 19.63
CA GLU A 40 11.59 4.80 18.79
C GLU A 40 11.38 5.12 17.31
N LEU A 41 10.13 5.32 16.90
CA LEU A 41 9.79 5.67 15.52
C LEU A 41 10.15 7.12 15.21
N ALA A 42 10.02 8.01 16.21
CA ALA A 42 10.28 9.43 16.05
C ALA A 42 11.77 9.74 15.87
N GLY A 43 12.64 9.05 16.62
CA GLY A 43 14.07 9.35 16.64
C GLY A 43 14.70 9.43 15.25
N PRO A 44 14.62 8.38 14.43
CA PRO A 44 15.25 8.39 13.11
C PRO A 44 14.68 9.41 12.14
N THR A 45 13.46 9.91 12.36
CA THR A 45 12.82 10.85 11.45
C THR A 45 13.38 12.27 11.59
N GLY A 46 13.91 12.62 12.76
CA GLY A 46 14.30 13.99 13.06
C GLY A 46 13.14 14.97 13.15
N LEU A 47 11.90 14.48 13.12
CA LEU A 47 10.70 15.30 13.15
C LEU A 47 10.23 15.52 14.58
N ARG A 48 9.47 16.60 14.77
CA ARG A 48 8.85 16.89 16.06
C ARG A 48 7.72 15.89 16.33
N LEU A 49 7.48 15.61 17.59
CA LEU A 49 6.50 14.64 18.02
C LEU A 49 5.09 14.87 17.41
N PRO A 50 4.55 16.11 17.38
CA PRO A 50 3.23 16.31 16.76
C PRO A 50 3.17 15.89 15.30
N THR A 51 4.25 16.10 14.54
CA THR A 51 4.32 15.68 13.14
C THR A 51 4.38 14.15 13.03
N VAL A 52 5.15 13.50 13.89
CA VAL A 52 5.23 12.05 13.97
C VAL A 52 3.84 11.45 14.27
N LEU A 53 3.15 12.02 15.25
CA LEU A 53 1.80 11.54 15.61
C LEU A 53 0.81 11.72 14.48
N ARG A 54 0.95 12.77 13.67
CA ARG A 54 0.11 12.98 12.50
C ARG A 54 0.35 11.88 11.45
N HIS A 55 1.59 11.54 11.19
CA HIS A 55 1.92 10.43 10.28
C HIS A 55 1.36 9.11 10.79
N LEU A 56 1.49 8.86 12.08
CA LEU A 56 0.96 7.64 12.69
C LEU A 56 -0.56 7.59 12.60
N SER A 57 -1.25 8.73 12.75
CA SER A 57 -2.70 8.81 12.59
C SER A 57 -3.14 8.45 11.17
N VAL A 58 -2.38 8.88 10.16
CA VAL A 58 -2.69 8.54 8.76
C VAL A 58 -2.53 7.02 8.54
N LEU A 59 -1.47 6.44 9.07
CA LEU A 59 -1.25 4.99 8.97
C LEU A 59 -2.33 4.20 9.71
N GLU A 60 -2.75 4.68 10.88
CA GLU A 60 -3.78 4.04 11.69
C GLU A 60 -5.14 4.12 11.00
N ALA A 61 -5.48 5.26 10.41
CA ALA A 61 -6.73 5.44 9.67
C ALA A 61 -6.82 4.49 8.47
N ALA A 62 -5.69 4.14 7.87
CA ALA A 62 -5.62 3.18 6.78
C ALA A 62 -5.63 1.72 7.27
N GLY A 63 -5.62 1.50 8.58
CA GLY A 63 -5.57 0.17 9.16
C GLY A 63 -4.20 -0.49 9.12
N LEU A 64 -3.17 0.24 8.68
CA LEU A 64 -1.82 -0.32 8.52
C LEU A 64 -1.10 -0.53 9.83
N ILE A 65 -1.45 0.20 10.84
CA ILE A 65 -0.92 0.04 12.19
C ILE A 65 -2.02 0.02 13.21
N ASP A 66 -1.74 -0.63 14.33
CA ASP A 66 -2.55 -0.58 15.52
C ASP A 66 -1.67 -0.03 16.64
N SER A 67 -2.23 0.85 17.47
CA SER A 67 -1.46 1.41 18.57
C SER A 67 -2.14 1.10 19.90
N GLN A 68 -1.31 0.80 20.89
CA GLN A 68 -1.77 0.51 22.23
C GLN A 68 -0.99 1.37 23.22
N LYS A 69 -1.70 1.84 24.23
CA LYS A 69 -1.09 2.61 25.29
C LYS A 69 -0.95 1.72 26.53
N ASP A 70 0.27 1.54 26.96
CA ASP A 70 0.58 0.80 28.18
C ASP A 70 1.25 1.79 29.15
N GLY A 71 0.49 2.26 30.12
CA GLY A 71 0.96 3.31 31.01
C GLY A 71 1.21 4.61 30.24
N ARG A 72 2.46 5.08 30.26
CA ARG A 72 2.89 6.28 29.54
C ARG A 72 3.46 5.98 28.16
N VAL A 73 3.60 4.71 27.84
CA VAL A 73 4.23 4.28 26.59
C VAL A 73 3.15 3.94 25.58
N ARG A 74 3.21 4.58 24.42
CA ARG A 74 2.38 4.24 23.28
C ARG A 74 3.22 3.47 22.28
N SER A 75 2.80 2.25 21.98
CA SER A 75 3.49 1.40 21.02
C SER A 75 2.61 1.10 19.82
N CYS A 76 3.24 0.91 18.68
CA CYS A 76 2.58 0.65 17.41
C CYS A 76 3.01 -0.71 16.88
N ALA A 77 2.08 -1.38 16.20
CA ALA A 77 2.36 -2.66 15.55
C ALA A 77 1.80 -2.61 14.12
N PHE A 78 2.56 -3.14 13.18
CA PHE A 78 2.15 -3.23 11.79
C PHE A 78 1.08 -4.31 11.64
N GLN A 79 0.07 -4.01 10.81
CA GLN A 79 -1.02 -4.92 10.46
C GLN A 79 -0.93 -5.29 8.98
N PRO A 80 -0.13 -6.30 8.62
CA PRO A 80 0.11 -6.61 7.19
C PRO A 80 -1.14 -7.03 6.45
N LYS A 81 -2.16 -7.55 7.13
CA LYS A 81 -3.44 -7.92 6.51
C LYS A 81 -4.15 -6.72 5.88
N ALA A 82 -3.86 -5.51 6.37
CA ALA A 82 -4.44 -4.29 5.84
C ALA A 82 -4.01 -4.01 4.41
N LEU A 83 -2.91 -4.61 3.95
CA LEU A 83 -2.41 -4.45 2.59
C LEU A 83 -3.21 -5.26 1.56
N ALA A 84 -4.08 -6.18 2.00
CA ALA A 84 -4.78 -7.08 1.09
C ALA A 84 -5.56 -6.37 -0.01
N PRO A 85 -6.35 -5.31 0.26
CA PRO A 85 -7.07 -4.63 -0.83
C PRO A 85 -6.12 -4.04 -1.88
N MET A 86 -4.97 -3.53 -1.46
CA MET A 86 -3.97 -2.98 -2.36
C MET A 86 -3.33 -4.07 -3.20
N ARG A 87 -2.95 -5.19 -2.58
CA ARG A 87 -2.40 -6.34 -3.27
C ARG A 87 -3.39 -6.86 -4.32
N ASP A 88 -4.66 -7.00 -3.95
CA ASP A 88 -5.69 -7.50 -4.85
C ASP A 88 -5.89 -6.57 -6.04
N TRP A 89 -5.88 -5.26 -5.80
CA TRP A 89 -5.98 -4.28 -6.88
C TRP A 89 -4.78 -4.37 -7.84
N LEU A 90 -3.57 -4.49 -7.29
CA LEU A 90 -2.36 -4.62 -8.10
C LEU A 90 -2.37 -5.93 -8.90
N ASP A 91 -2.79 -7.04 -8.29
CA ASP A 91 -2.90 -8.32 -8.96
C ASP A 91 -3.91 -8.26 -10.10
N GLU A 92 -5.03 -7.59 -9.89
CA GLU A 92 -6.05 -7.38 -10.92
C GLU A 92 -5.50 -6.60 -12.10
N GLN A 93 -4.77 -5.51 -11.84
CA GLN A 93 -4.15 -4.72 -12.90
C GLN A 93 -3.11 -5.53 -13.66
N ARG A 94 -2.31 -6.31 -12.95
CA ARG A 94 -1.31 -7.17 -13.58
C ARG A 94 -1.97 -8.19 -14.50
N ALA A 95 -3.02 -8.85 -14.04
CA ALA A 95 -3.73 -9.85 -14.82
C ALA A 95 -4.32 -9.26 -16.10
N LEU A 96 -4.91 -8.07 -16.01
CA LEU A 96 -5.45 -7.38 -17.18
C LEU A 96 -4.35 -7.02 -18.18
N TRP A 97 -3.22 -6.56 -17.70
CA TRP A 97 -2.09 -6.20 -18.53
C TRP A 97 -1.47 -7.42 -19.22
N GLU A 98 -1.29 -8.50 -18.48
CA GLU A 98 -0.75 -9.75 -19.01
C GLU A 98 -1.66 -10.35 -20.09
N ALA A 99 -2.97 -10.34 -19.87
CA ALA A 99 -3.93 -10.80 -20.87
C ALA A 99 -3.85 -9.98 -22.16
N ARG A 100 -3.60 -8.68 -22.01
CA ARG A 100 -3.44 -7.78 -23.15
C ARG A 100 -2.18 -8.09 -23.95
N LEU A 101 -1.08 -8.36 -23.25
CA LEU A 101 0.18 -8.73 -23.89
C LEU A 101 0.05 -10.10 -24.60
N ASP A 102 -0.64 -11.04 -24.01
CA ASP A 102 -0.88 -12.37 -24.61
C ASP A 102 -1.66 -12.23 -25.92
N ARG A 103 -2.69 -11.37 -25.94
CA ARG A 103 -3.46 -11.13 -27.17
C ARG A 103 -2.60 -10.49 -28.25
N LEU A 104 -1.69 -9.61 -27.87
CA LEU A 104 -0.76 -8.99 -28.81
C LEU A 104 0.20 -10.02 -29.39
N ASP A 105 0.74 -10.90 -28.54
CA ASP A 105 1.62 -11.97 -28.96
C ASP A 105 0.93 -12.89 -29.98
N ASP A 106 -0.30 -13.30 -29.71
CA ASP A 106 -1.09 -14.12 -30.60
C ASP A 106 -1.30 -13.44 -31.95
N TYR A 107 -1.59 -12.16 -31.93
CA TYR A 107 -1.78 -11.38 -33.15
C TYR A 107 -0.49 -11.35 -33.98
N VAL A 108 0.64 -11.10 -33.36
CA VAL A 108 1.93 -11.08 -34.04
C VAL A 108 2.28 -12.43 -34.63
N MET A 109 2.06 -13.50 -33.87
CA MET A 109 2.32 -14.86 -34.35
C MET A 109 1.47 -15.20 -35.57
N ASN A 110 0.21 -14.81 -35.55
CA ASN A 110 -0.69 -15.04 -36.69
C ASN A 110 -0.23 -14.29 -37.94
N LEU A 111 0.24 -13.03 -37.77
CA LEU A 111 0.79 -12.28 -38.89
C LEU A 111 2.02 -12.95 -39.46
N MET A 112 2.88 -13.49 -38.64
CA MET A 112 4.08 -14.19 -39.08
C MET A 112 3.73 -15.44 -39.87
N LYS A 113 2.70 -16.20 -39.43
CA LYS A 113 2.23 -17.38 -40.16
C LYS A 113 1.68 -17.02 -41.53
N GLU A 114 0.97 -15.91 -41.64
CA GLU A 114 0.44 -15.46 -42.92
C GLU A 114 1.56 -15.10 -43.88
N ARG A 115 2.66 -14.53 -43.39
CA ARG A 115 3.81 -14.20 -44.23
C ARG A 115 4.51 -15.44 -44.78
N GLU A 116 4.48 -16.53 -44.05
CA GLU A 116 5.13 -17.76 -44.46
C GLU A 116 4.38 -18.50 -45.55
N LYS A 117 3.10 -18.14 -45.76
CA LYS A 117 2.30 -18.69 -46.82
C LYS A 117 2.64 -17.97 -48.13
#